data_665ec2e81a4668d542d132f0afad07f1
#
_entry.id   665ec2e81a4668d542d132f0afad07f1
#
_cell.length_a   1.000
_cell.length_b   1.000
_cell.length_c   1.000
_cell.angle_alpha   90.00
_cell.angle_beta   90.00
_cell.angle_gamma   90.00
#
_symmetry.space_group_name_H-M   'P 1'
#
loop_
_entity.id
_entity.type
_entity.pdbx_description
1 polymer ?
#
loop_
_entity_poly.entity_id
_entity_poly.type
_entity_poly.pdbx_seq_one_letter_code
_entity_poly.pdbx_strand_id
1 'polypeptide(L)'
;LLSPIECEMAGSAYGELMQNCVMYDEADNLYLACFHEEDNAFFKGILLRINKGETEFDASYNGYPNADGKLLTIQYLEGNKALVYARNDNADRPAADKQPGIDAYSHYYAILDLTTGTKTRLSYDGKEIGYSGGRFSQRSVIFNNKAYIGVNTEEDANAVIYIYDIKTGNVEKGAEVDGRFYFDMIRVIEND
;
A
#
# COMPACT_ATOMS: atom_id res chain seq x y z
N LEU A 1 -8.99 17.45 25.90
CA LEU A 1 -8.96 16.14 25.22
C LEU A 1 -10.06 16.16 24.20
N LEU A 2 -9.74 15.90 22.95
CA LEU A 2 -10.73 15.67 21.90
C LEU A 2 -11.37 14.31 22.13
N SER A 3 -12.64 14.17 21.76
CA SER A 3 -13.34 12.89 21.82
C SER A 3 -12.72 11.93 20.80
N PRO A 4 -12.63 10.63 21.09
CA PRO A 4 -12.21 9.64 20.11
C PRO A 4 -13.22 9.58 18.96
N ILE A 5 -12.74 9.31 17.77
CA ILE A 5 -13.58 9.01 16.62
C ILE A 5 -13.73 7.49 16.55
N GLU A 6 -14.96 7.01 16.62
CA GLU A 6 -15.26 5.58 16.63
C GLU A 6 -15.80 5.12 15.26
N CYS A 7 -15.44 3.92 14.85
CA CYS A 7 -15.94 3.30 13.63
C CYS A 7 -16.17 1.80 13.84
N GLU A 8 -17.41 1.38 13.69
CA GLU A 8 -17.78 -0.04 13.84
C GLU A 8 -17.34 -0.91 12.66
N MET A 9 -16.98 -0.30 11.52
CA MET A 9 -16.62 -1.02 10.31
C MET A 9 -15.15 -1.46 10.26
N ALA A 10 -14.32 -1.00 11.19
CA ALA A 10 -12.90 -1.25 11.16
C ALA A 10 -12.39 -1.83 12.47
N GLY A 11 -11.57 -2.86 12.40
CA GLY A 11 -10.96 -3.46 13.57
C GLY A 11 -9.69 -2.75 14.00
N SER A 12 -8.70 -2.67 13.14
CA SER A 12 -7.38 -2.15 13.48
C SER A 12 -6.69 -1.50 12.29
N ALA A 13 -5.74 -0.61 12.57
CA ALA A 13 -4.76 -0.14 11.60
C ALA A 13 -3.39 -0.74 11.93
N TYR A 14 -2.51 -0.83 10.94
CA TYR A 14 -1.10 -1.13 11.21
C TYR A 14 -0.47 0.08 11.89
N GLY A 15 -0.31 -0.01 13.21
CA GLY A 15 0.25 1.05 14.05
C GLY A 15 1.77 1.01 14.17
N GLU A 16 2.48 0.36 13.28
CA GLU A 16 3.92 0.27 13.37
C GLU A 16 4.59 1.55 12.89
N LEU A 17 5.60 1.98 13.62
CA LEU A 17 6.26 3.29 13.54
C LEU A 17 6.84 3.67 12.16
N MET A 18 6.89 2.75 11.21
CA MET A 18 7.53 2.93 9.92
C MET A 18 6.56 2.83 8.73
N GLN A 19 5.28 2.63 8.98
CA GLN A 19 4.31 2.42 7.93
C GLN A 19 3.36 3.60 7.79
N ASN A 20 3.15 4.01 6.55
CA ASN A 20 2.19 5.05 6.22
C ASN A 20 0.81 4.42 6.05
N CYS A 21 0.04 4.33 7.13
CA CYS A 21 -1.36 3.90 7.07
C CYS A 21 -2.35 5.08 6.98
N VAL A 22 -1.83 6.29 7.00
CA VAL A 22 -2.60 7.55 6.96
C VAL A 22 -2.06 8.44 5.86
N MET A 23 -2.94 9.08 5.11
CA MET A 23 -2.58 10.09 4.13
C MET A 23 -3.64 11.19 4.06
N TYR A 24 -3.27 12.32 3.44
CA TYR A 24 -4.19 13.39 3.05
C TYR A 24 -4.20 13.51 1.53
N ASP A 25 -5.37 13.81 0.96
CA ASP A 25 -5.49 14.19 -0.44
C ASP A 25 -5.30 15.70 -0.65
N GLU A 26 -5.41 16.16 -1.90
CA GLU A 26 -5.30 17.58 -2.27
C GLU A 26 -6.40 18.46 -1.67
N ALA A 27 -7.53 17.88 -1.30
CA ALA A 27 -8.64 18.56 -0.64
C ALA A 27 -8.54 18.56 0.89
N ASP A 28 -7.43 18.05 1.44
CA ASP A 28 -7.18 17.84 2.86
C ASP A 28 -8.14 16.83 3.53
N ASN A 29 -8.73 15.92 2.77
CA ASN A 29 -9.42 14.79 3.38
C ASN A 29 -8.40 13.79 3.93
N LEU A 30 -8.67 13.30 5.13
CA LEU A 30 -7.86 12.26 5.78
C LEU A 30 -8.33 10.88 5.33
N TYR A 31 -7.39 10.01 5.01
CA TYR A 31 -7.64 8.60 4.74
C TYR A 31 -6.87 7.74 5.72
N LEU A 32 -7.50 6.66 6.18
CA LEU A 32 -6.93 5.69 7.10
C LEU A 32 -7.11 4.28 6.56
N ALA A 33 -6.00 3.60 6.30
CA ALA A 33 -6.01 2.18 5.97
C ALA A 33 -6.15 1.34 7.23
N CYS A 34 -7.21 0.56 7.29
CA CYS A 34 -7.52 -0.36 8.36
C CYS A 34 -7.67 -1.78 7.84
N PHE A 35 -7.75 -2.72 8.74
CA PHE A 35 -8.17 -4.07 8.43
C PHE A 35 -9.18 -4.57 9.46
N HIS A 36 -10.03 -5.45 9.01
CA HIS A 36 -11.02 -6.15 9.83
C HIS A 36 -10.76 -7.65 9.76
N GLU A 37 -10.77 -8.30 10.90
CA GLU A 37 -10.69 -9.74 10.98
C GLU A 37 -12.11 -10.30 10.94
N GLU A 38 -12.46 -10.96 9.85
CA GLU A 38 -13.68 -11.75 9.76
C GLU A 38 -13.40 -13.22 10.07
N ASP A 39 -14.42 -13.96 10.45
CA ASP A 39 -14.41 -15.35 10.83
C ASP A 39 -13.31 -16.19 10.17
N ASN A 40 -12.33 -16.64 10.97
CA ASN A 40 -11.22 -17.51 10.59
C ASN A 40 -10.03 -16.88 9.85
N ALA A 41 -9.54 -15.75 10.31
CA ALA A 41 -8.19 -15.26 10.02
C ALA A 41 -7.90 -14.65 8.65
N PHE A 42 -8.89 -14.38 7.83
CA PHE A 42 -8.67 -13.57 6.64
C PHE A 42 -9.01 -12.11 6.93
N PHE A 43 -8.01 -11.28 6.81
CA PHE A 43 -8.20 -9.85 7.03
C PHE A 43 -8.66 -9.19 5.75
N LYS A 44 -9.76 -8.46 5.83
CA LYS A 44 -10.18 -7.55 4.78
C LYS A 44 -9.53 -6.19 4.97
N GLY A 45 -9.06 -5.59 3.89
CA GLY A 45 -8.63 -4.20 3.89
C GLY A 45 -9.84 -3.28 3.89
N ILE A 46 -9.77 -2.20 4.65
CA ILE A 46 -10.78 -1.13 4.67
C ILE A 46 -10.03 0.19 4.55
N LEU A 47 -10.55 1.08 3.71
CA LEU A 47 -10.08 2.46 3.64
C LEU A 47 -11.18 3.38 4.13
N LEU A 48 -10.92 4.06 5.22
CA LEU A 48 -11.82 5.04 5.82
C LEU A 48 -11.44 6.44 5.37
N ARG A 49 -12.41 7.34 5.33
CA ARG A 49 -12.19 8.75 5.02
C ARG A 49 -12.85 9.64 6.07
N ILE A 50 -12.18 10.74 6.40
CA ILE A 50 -12.76 11.89 7.11
C ILE A 50 -12.62 13.09 6.19
N ASN A 51 -13.73 13.73 5.84
CA ASN A 51 -13.70 14.91 5.00
C ASN A 51 -13.10 16.11 5.75
N LYS A 52 -12.46 17.01 5.02
CA LYS A 52 -11.89 18.22 5.59
C LYS A 52 -12.90 18.99 6.46
N GLY A 53 -12.50 19.24 7.69
CA GLY A 53 -13.31 19.98 8.67
C GLY A 53 -14.35 19.14 9.40
N GLU A 54 -14.52 17.88 9.03
CA GLU A 54 -15.39 16.94 9.74
C GLU A 54 -14.64 16.25 10.89
N THR A 55 -15.42 15.72 11.84
CA THR A 55 -14.87 15.00 13.01
C THR A 55 -15.34 13.55 13.08
N GLU A 56 -15.96 13.06 12.01
CA GLU A 56 -16.52 11.72 11.92
C GLU A 56 -16.12 11.08 10.59
N PHE A 57 -16.10 9.77 10.55
CA PHE A 57 -15.89 9.04 9.30
C PHE A 57 -17.05 9.24 8.34
N ASP A 58 -16.73 9.43 7.09
CA ASP A 58 -17.70 9.54 6.02
C ASP A 58 -18.31 8.15 5.72
N ALA A 59 -19.51 7.93 6.26
CA ALA A 59 -20.22 6.67 6.08
C ALA A 59 -20.64 6.40 4.62
N SER A 60 -20.62 7.42 3.76
CA SER A 60 -20.90 7.27 2.33
C SER A 60 -19.68 6.84 1.51
N TYR A 61 -18.47 6.91 2.08
CA TYR A 61 -17.25 6.58 1.38
C TYR A 61 -17.06 5.07 1.32
N ASN A 62 -17.04 4.53 0.12
CA ASN A 62 -16.80 3.11 -0.17
C ASN A 62 -15.61 2.95 -1.14
N GLY A 63 -14.49 3.56 -0.79
CA GLY A 63 -13.30 3.63 -1.64
C GLY A 63 -12.49 2.34 -1.72
N TYR A 64 -12.85 1.30 -0.96
CA TYR A 64 -12.24 -0.01 -1.02
C TYR A 64 -13.29 -1.10 -0.81
N PRO A 65 -14.26 -1.21 -1.77
CA PRO A 65 -15.45 -2.05 -1.59
C PRO A 65 -15.16 -3.56 -1.62
N ASN A 66 -14.02 -3.94 -2.20
CA ASN A 66 -13.63 -5.33 -2.35
C ASN A 66 -12.39 -5.59 -1.51
N ALA A 67 -12.59 -6.25 -0.43
CA ALA A 67 -11.53 -6.64 0.49
C ALA A 67 -10.62 -7.72 -0.11
N ASP A 68 -9.78 -7.30 -1.01
CA ASP A 68 -8.78 -8.12 -1.68
C ASP A 68 -7.46 -8.09 -0.88
N GLY A 69 -7.59 -8.37 0.41
CA GLY A 69 -6.48 -8.35 1.35
C GLY A 69 -6.26 -7.01 2.05
N LYS A 70 -5.26 -6.98 2.90
CA LYS A 70 -4.91 -5.81 3.71
C LYS A 70 -4.23 -4.73 2.89
N LEU A 71 -4.51 -3.49 3.23
CA LEU A 71 -3.67 -2.35 2.87
C LEU A 71 -2.67 -2.11 4.01
N LEU A 72 -1.38 -2.22 3.74
CA LEU A 72 -0.33 -2.01 4.72
C LEU A 72 0.12 -0.56 4.75
N THR A 73 0.37 0.01 3.57
CA THR A 73 0.72 1.42 3.43
C THR A 73 -0.11 2.07 2.35
N ILE A 74 -0.37 3.36 2.52
CA ILE A 74 -1.02 4.22 1.55
C ILE A 74 -0.24 5.53 1.43
N GLN A 75 -0.02 5.99 0.22
CA GLN A 75 0.64 7.26 -0.07
C GLN A 75 -0.13 7.97 -1.17
N TYR A 76 -0.56 9.20 -0.90
CA TYR A 76 -1.25 9.99 -1.92
C TYR A 76 -0.32 10.27 -3.11
N LEU A 77 -0.86 10.14 -4.30
CA LEU A 77 -0.19 10.54 -5.53
C LEU A 77 -0.79 11.90 -5.99
N GLU A 78 -1.50 11.91 -7.08
CA GLU A 78 -2.29 13.05 -7.52
C GLU A 78 -3.56 12.55 -8.22
N GLY A 79 -4.55 13.41 -8.42
CA GLY A 79 -5.74 13.08 -9.20
C GLY A 79 -6.57 11.94 -8.60
N ASN A 80 -6.81 11.96 -7.31
CA ASN A 80 -7.56 10.92 -6.58
C ASN A 80 -6.94 9.51 -6.63
N LYS A 81 -5.63 9.41 -6.72
CA LYS A 81 -4.91 8.13 -6.72
C LYS A 81 -4.00 8.00 -5.52
N ALA A 82 -3.84 6.78 -5.06
CA ALA A 82 -2.87 6.43 -4.03
C ALA A 82 -1.99 5.26 -4.48
N LEU A 83 -0.72 5.31 -4.12
CA LEU A 83 0.15 4.14 -4.12
C LEU A 83 -0.16 3.34 -2.87
N VAL A 84 -0.49 2.08 -3.05
CA VAL A 84 -0.77 1.16 -1.95
C VAL A 84 0.21 -0.01 -1.95
N TYR A 85 0.64 -0.42 -0.77
CA TYR A 85 1.29 -1.70 -0.54
C TYR A 85 0.26 -2.61 0.09
N ALA A 86 -0.14 -3.64 -0.61
CA ALA A 86 -1.23 -4.50 -0.25
C ALA A 86 -0.77 -5.95 -0.12
N ARG A 87 -1.50 -6.72 0.68
CA ARG A 87 -1.30 -8.16 0.79
C ARG A 87 -2.38 -8.88 -0.03
N ASN A 88 -1.96 -9.88 -0.79
CA ASN A 88 -2.89 -10.79 -1.44
C ASN A 88 -3.26 -11.92 -0.47
N ASP A 89 -4.47 -11.85 0.07
CA ASP A 89 -5.04 -12.90 0.93
C ASP A 89 -5.99 -13.83 0.15
N ASN A 90 -5.95 -13.80 -1.19
CA ASN A 90 -6.86 -14.56 -2.04
C ASN A 90 -6.75 -16.07 -1.81
N ALA A 91 -7.91 -16.74 -1.86
CA ALA A 91 -8.05 -18.16 -1.63
C ALA A 91 -7.30 -19.04 -2.66
N ASP A 92 -7.05 -18.50 -3.86
CA ASP A 92 -6.42 -19.24 -4.95
C ASP A 92 -4.90 -19.39 -4.83
N ARG A 93 -4.29 -18.73 -3.86
CA ARG A 93 -2.86 -18.88 -3.62
C ARG A 93 -2.52 -20.25 -3.03
N PRO A 94 -1.36 -20.84 -3.40
CA PRO A 94 -0.87 -22.06 -2.77
C PRO A 94 -0.84 -21.94 -1.24
N ALA A 95 -1.10 -23.02 -0.53
CA ALA A 95 -1.16 -23.01 0.93
C ALA A 95 0.14 -22.53 1.59
N ALA A 96 1.30 -22.76 0.95
CA ALA A 96 2.60 -22.27 1.40
C ALA A 96 2.66 -20.73 1.39
N ASP A 97 1.96 -20.09 0.46
CA ASP A 97 1.94 -18.63 0.33
C ASP A 97 0.91 -17.96 1.24
N LYS A 98 0.03 -18.75 1.84
CA LYS A 98 -1.01 -18.26 2.78
C LYS A 98 -0.50 -18.09 4.20
N GLN A 99 0.69 -18.58 4.50
CA GLN A 99 1.27 -18.45 5.82
C GLN A 99 1.60 -16.98 6.11
N PRO A 100 1.09 -16.40 7.19
CA PRO A 100 1.38 -15.04 7.58
C PRO A 100 2.79 -14.95 8.18
N GLY A 101 3.82 -15.18 7.38
CA GLY A 101 5.21 -15.02 7.77
C GLY A 101 5.73 -13.66 7.31
N ILE A 102 6.70 -13.11 8.03
CA ILE A 102 7.44 -11.91 7.63
C ILE A 102 8.09 -12.13 6.24
N ASP A 103 8.42 -13.36 5.93
CA ASP A 103 9.12 -13.78 4.72
C ASP A 103 8.21 -14.24 3.57
N ALA A 104 6.89 -14.22 3.77
CA ALA A 104 5.97 -14.64 2.72
C ALA A 104 5.94 -13.61 1.58
N TYR A 105 6.23 -14.04 0.38
CA TYR A 105 6.08 -13.26 -0.85
C TYR A 105 4.60 -13.16 -1.21
N SER A 106 3.90 -12.29 -0.50
CA SER A 106 2.44 -12.15 -0.60
C SER A 106 1.98 -10.71 -0.80
N HIS A 107 2.92 -9.79 -0.83
CA HIS A 107 2.64 -8.37 -0.89
C HIS A 107 2.94 -7.81 -2.27
N TYR A 108 2.22 -6.78 -2.67
CA TYR A 108 2.42 -6.13 -3.96
C TYR A 108 2.09 -4.65 -3.89
N TYR A 109 2.65 -3.89 -4.82
CA TYR A 109 2.29 -2.51 -5.02
C TYR A 109 1.24 -2.34 -6.10
N ALA A 110 0.32 -1.42 -5.87
CA ALA A 110 -0.75 -1.09 -6.80
C ALA A 110 -1.09 0.40 -6.73
N ILE A 111 -1.74 0.88 -7.77
CA ILE A 111 -2.40 2.17 -7.80
C ILE A 111 -3.87 1.95 -7.44
N LEU A 112 -4.32 2.61 -6.40
CA LEU A 112 -5.72 2.62 -5.97
C LEU A 112 -6.36 3.92 -6.43
N ASP A 113 -7.45 3.81 -7.17
CA ASP A 113 -8.34 4.94 -7.45
C ASP A 113 -9.24 5.16 -6.23
N LEU A 114 -9.12 6.32 -5.60
CA LEU A 114 -9.82 6.65 -4.35
C LEU A 114 -11.32 6.88 -4.55
N THR A 115 -11.75 7.12 -5.79
CA THR A 115 -13.16 7.34 -6.12
C THR A 115 -13.90 6.03 -6.36
N THR A 116 -13.28 5.13 -7.12
CA THR A 116 -13.91 3.88 -7.55
C THR A 116 -13.54 2.68 -6.70
N GLY A 117 -12.45 2.76 -5.93
CA GLY A 117 -11.86 1.65 -5.21
C GLY A 117 -11.15 0.65 -6.12
N THR A 118 -10.98 0.98 -7.39
CA THR A 118 -10.28 0.10 -8.34
C THR A 118 -8.79 0.07 -8.04
N LYS A 119 -8.26 -1.12 -7.85
CA LYS A 119 -6.85 -1.36 -7.55
C LYS A 119 -6.17 -2.01 -8.76
N THR A 120 -5.15 -1.35 -9.30
CA THR A 120 -4.38 -1.82 -10.46
C THR A 120 -2.95 -2.10 -10.04
N ARG A 121 -2.50 -3.34 -10.16
CA ARG A 121 -1.12 -3.71 -9.83
C ARG A 121 -0.13 -3.00 -10.74
N LEU A 122 1.02 -2.65 -10.18
CA LEU A 122 2.11 -2.09 -10.99
C LEU A 122 2.66 -3.15 -11.94
N SER A 123 2.93 -2.70 -13.16
CA SER A 123 3.44 -3.54 -14.23
C SER A 123 4.68 -2.91 -14.86
N TYR A 124 5.64 -3.74 -15.22
CA TYR A 124 6.84 -3.35 -15.94
C TYR A 124 7.01 -4.28 -17.14
N ASP A 125 7.31 -3.71 -18.31
CA ASP A 125 7.48 -4.44 -19.57
C ASP A 125 6.30 -5.40 -19.89
N GLY A 126 5.07 -4.91 -19.65
CA GLY A 126 3.83 -5.63 -19.95
C GLY A 126 3.51 -6.78 -18.98
N LYS A 127 4.26 -6.93 -17.89
CA LYS A 127 4.01 -7.94 -16.86
C LYS A 127 3.80 -7.29 -15.50
N GLU A 128 2.89 -7.85 -14.71
CA GLU A 128 2.76 -7.44 -13.31
C GLU A 128 4.06 -7.70 -12.56
N ILE A 129 4.49 -6.73 -11.77
CA ILE A 129 5.63 -6.89 -10.87
C ILE A 129 5.30 -7.99 -9.86
N GLY A 130 6.22 -8.91 -9.64
CA GLY A 130 6.04 -10.06 -8.76
C GLY A 130 5.67 -9.68 -7.33
N TYR A 131 5.24 -10.65 -6.55
CA TYR A 131 4.96 -10.44 -5.15
C TYR A 131 6.24 -10.19 -4.37
N SER A 132 6.21 -9.17 -3.52
CA SER A 132 7.31 -8.79 -2.65
C SER A 132 7.18 -9.45 -1.27
N GLY A 133 8.31 -9.81 -0.70
CA GLY A 133 8.42 -10.22 0.69
C GLY A 133 8.40 -9.04 1.67
N GLY A 134 8.18 -9.34 2.95
CA GLY A 134 8.27 -8.41 4.08
C GLY A 134 7.11 -7.41 4.20
N ARG A 135 6.51 -7.38 5.36
CA ARG A 135 5.29 -6.58 5.62
C ARG A 135 5.52 -5.29 6.41
N PHE A 136 6.66 -5.16 7.09
CA PHE A 136 6.85 -4.12 8.11
C PHE A 136 7.77 -2.98 7.69
N SER A 137 8.21 -2.93 6.46
CA SER A 137 9.20 -1.95 6.01
C SER A 137 8.55 -0.91 5.12
N GLN A 138 8.94 0.34 5.28
CA GLN A 138 8.61 1.40 4.32
C GLN A 138 9.52 1.22 3.11
N ARG A 139 8.90 0.92 1.98
CA ARG A 139 9.62 0.53 0.76
C ARG A 139 9.37 1.45 -0.40
N SER A 140 8.74 2.57 -0.15
CA SER A 140 8.47 3.56 -1.18
C SER A 140 8.59 4.96 -0.64
N VAL A 141 9.00 5.87 -1.51
CA VAL A 141 9.05 7.31 -1.25
C VAL A 141 8.59 8.05 -2.50
N ILE A 142 7.81 9.10 -2.31
CA ILE A 142 7.36 9.98 -3.39
C ILE A 142 8.24 11.22 -3.39
N PHE A 143 8.84 11.50 -4.56
CA PHE A 143 9.70 12.67 -4.74
C PHE A 143 9.67 13.10 -6.21
N ASN A 144 9.53 14.40 -6.46
CA ASN A 144 9.55 15.02 -7.81
C ASN A 144 8.63 14.31 -8.82
N ASN A 145 7.35 14.13 -8.47
CA ASN A 145 6.33 13.45 -9.29
C ASN A 145 6.68 11.98 -9.65
N LYS A 146 7.53 11.35 -8.89
CA LYS A 146 7.87 9.94 -9.04
C LYS A 146 7.73 9.21 -7.71
N ALA A 147 7.29 7.97 -7.78
CA ALA A 147 7.34 7.06 -6.63
C ALA A 147 8.49 6.05 -6.85
N TYR A 148 9.42 6.02 -5.91
CA TYR A 148 10.53 5.08 -5.87
C TYR A 148 10.12 3.92 -4.97
N ILE A 149 10.08 2.72 -5.52
CA ILE A 149 9.40 1.57 -4.92
C ILE A 149 10.38 0.40 -4.85
N GLY A 150 10.74 0.00 -3.64
CA GLY A 150 11.60 -1.16 -3.41
C GLY A 150 10.79 -2.45 -3.45
N VAL A 151 11.20 -3.37 -4.30
CA VAL A 151 10.56 -4.67 -4.47
C VAL A 151 11.60 -5.77 -4.33
N ASN A 152 11.25 -6.80 -3.60
CA ASN A 152 12.05 -7.99 -3.39
C ASN A 152 11.17 -9.19 -3.70
N THR A 153 11.32 -9.77 -4.88
CA THR A 153 10.51 -10.93 -5.30
C THR A 153 11.22 -12.25 -5.06
N GLU A 154 10.47 -13.34 -5.03
CA GLU A 154 11.05 -14.68 -4.94
C GLU A 154 11.79 -15.09 -6.21
N GLU A 155 11.37 -14.56 -7.35
CA GLU A 155 11.86 -14.92 -8.67
C GLU A 155 13.15 -14.19 -9.05
N ASP A 156 13.34 -12.98 -8.51
CA ASP A 156 14.51 -12.15 -8.83
C ASP A 156 15.71 -12.48 -7.94
N ALA A 157 16.90 -12.47 -8.53
CA ALA A 157 18.16 -12.65 -7.79
C ALA A 157 18.48 -11.44 -6.91
N ASN A 158 18.05 -10.24 -7.33
CA ASN A 158 18.31 -8.96 -6.69
C ASN A 158 17.01 -8.28 -6.29
N ALA A 159 17.08 -7.47 -5.26
CA ALA A 159 16.01 -6.53 -4.96
C ALA A 159 16.09 -5.33 -5.93
N VAL A 160 14.96 -4.81 -6.35
CA VAL A 160 14.86 -3.80 -7.41
C VAL A 160 14.12 -2.57 -6.92
N ILE A 161 14.61 -1.39 -7.28
CA ILE A 161 13.86 -0.14 -7.14
C ILE A 161 13.15 0.13 -8.47
N TYR A 162 11.81 0.05 -8.48
CA TYR A 162 11.01 0.52 -9.60
C TYR A 162 10.65 1.98 -9.40
N ILE A 163 10.53 2.71 -10.51
CA ILE A 163 10.21 4.14 -10.52
C ILE A 163 8.90 4.32 -11.27
N TYR A 164 7.85 4.70 -10.55
CA TYR A 164 6.56 5.01 -11.13
C TYR A 164 6.46 6.52 -11.37
N ASP A 165 6.25 6.93 -12.61
CA ASP A 165 5.99 8.32 -12.97
C ASP A 165 4.49 8.62 -12.74
N ILE A 166 4.22 9.54 -11.82
CA ILE A 166 2.85 9.83 -11.36
C ILE A 166 2.01 10.44 -12.49
N LYS A 167 2.62 11.25 -13.37
CA LYS A 167 1.91 11.93 -14.44
C LYS A 167 1.57 11.05 -15.62
N THR A 168 2.53 10.18 -15.99
CA THR A 168 2.38 9.34 -17.18
C THR A 168 1.83 7.95 -16.85
N GLY A 169 1.98 7.50 -15.61
CA GLY A 169 1.67 6.14 -15.19
C GLY A 169 2.70 5.09 -15.63
N ASN A 170 3.80 5.52 -16.22
CA ASN A 170 4.84 4.61 -16.67
C ASN A 170 5.68 4.10 -15.49
N VAL A 171 6.14 2.86 -15.62
CA VAL A 171 7.07 2.24 -14.67
C VAL A 171 8.40 1.99 -15.36
N GLU A 172 9.47 2.40 -14.71
CA GLU A 172 10.85 2.14 -15.13
C GLU A 172 11.53 1.26 -14.10
N LYS A 173 12.43 0.39 -14.55
CA LYS A 173 13.34 -0.34 -13.67
C LYS A 173 14.52 0.56 -13.34
N GLY A 174 14.69 0.87 -12.07
CA GLY A 174 15.80 1.68 -11.54
C GLY A 174 16.96 0.84 -11.05
N ALA A 175 17.51 1.20 -9.90
CA ALA A 175 18.65 0.51 -9.32
C ALA A 175 18.32 -0.91 -8.86
N GLU A 176 19.28 -1.82 -9.02
CA GLU A 176 19.26 -3.14 -8.42
C GLU A 176 20.18 -3.17 -7.20
N VAL A 177 19.72 -3.83 -6.14
CA VAL A 177 20.49 -4.08 -4.93
C VAL A 177 20.85 -5.55 -4.89
N ASP A 178 22.15 -5.82 -4.86
CA ASP A 178 22.68 -7.19 -4.88
C ASP A 178 22.14 -8.02 -3.72
N GLY A 179 21.68 -9.22 -4.04
CA GLY A 179 21.00 -10.12 -3.10
C GLY A 179 19.53 -9.77 -2.89
N ARG A 180 18.82 -10.67 -2.20
CA ARG A 180 17.38 -10.56 -1.91
C ARG A 180 17.11 -9.91 -0.56
N PHE A 181 17.79 -8.81 -0.27
CA PHE A 181 17.57 -8.09 0.98
C PHE A 181 16.30 -7.25 0.92
N TYR A 182 15.63 -7.14 2.05
CA TYR A 182 14.48 -6.25 2.18
C TYR A 182 14.92 -4.79 2.19
N PHE A 183 14.10 -3.95 1.58
CA PHE A 183 14.24 -2.51 1.75
C PHE A 183 13.55 -2.11 3.05
N ASP A 184 14.28 -1.87 4.10
CA ASP A 184 13.70 -1.38 5.35
C ASP A 184 13.27 0.09 5.22
N MET A 185 13.98 0.86 4.39
CA MET A 185 13.70 2.26 4.16
C MET A 185 14.28 2.73 2.83
N ILE A 186 13.53 3.57 2.13
CA ILE A 186 14.00 4.36 0.99
C ILE A 186 13.84 5.82 1.36
N ARG A 187 14.91 6.61 1.22
CA ARG A 187 14.92 8.05 1.47
C ARG A 187 15.59 8.78 0.33
N VAL A 188 15.10 9.96 0.05
CA VAL A 188 15.77 10.93 -0.82
C VAL A 188 16.60 11.85 0.06
N ILE A 189 17.85 12.07 -0.33
CA ILE A 189 18.74 13.04 0.28
C ILE A 189 19.01 14.10 -0.77
N GLU A 190 18.57 15.31 -0.49
CA GLU A 190 18.90 16.47 -1.31
C GLU A 190 20.28 16.97 -0.86
N ASN A 191 21.19 17.15 -1.81
CA ASN A 191 22.46 17.83 -1.54
C ASN A 191 22.21 19.32 -1.74
N ASP A 192 22.44 20.08 -0.68
CA ASP A 192 22.45 21.56 -0.71
C ASP A 192 23.56 22.11 -1.63
#